data_821f0e5aa8e1ffceb5cd2e38d2ae97b2
#
_entry.id   821f0e5aa8e1ffceb5cd2e38d2ae97b2
#
_cell.length_a   1.000
_cell.length_b   1.000
_cell.length_c   1.000
_cell.angle_alpha   90.00
_cell.angle_beta   90.00
_cell.angle_gamma   90.00
#
_symmetry.space_group_name_H-M   'P 1'
#
loop_
_entity.id
_entity.type
_entity.pdbx_description
1 polymer ?
#
loop_
_entity_poly.entity_id
_entity_poly.type
_entity_poly.pdbx_seq_one_letter_code
_entity_poly.pdbx_strand_id
1 'polypeptide(L)'
;MKLLITSIVIFISCLTSKAQVGINTNTPRDLLDVNGDTRIDGKLFLEDPGNSNQIRGSKLIIERQDLSIVQYDIDISKYGPINYAELVFENTSNRGVENYNTKISIEDYVVTVQGYYFIEHDTGNTSVITESYAGNDVVEGFQVHAYKNTDEGTWFIRGFANNGFFRTGNTDITIDLHMNLIIYRKGFIAKDAPGTYSINMQQFTNATLLKPPGF
;
A
#
# COMPACT_ATOMS: atom_id res chain seq x y z
N MET A 1 41.01 49.34 40.27
CA MET A 1 41.41 48.68 39.02
C MET A 1 41.22 47.17 39.09
N LYS A 2 41.76 46.45 40.09
CA LYS A 2 41.60 44.98 40.20
C LYS A 2 40.13 44.50 40.26
N LEU A 3 39.27 45.12 41.06
CA LEU A 3 37.84 44.81 41.17
C LEU A 3 37.08 45.01 39.86
N LEU A 4 37.40 46.01 39.09
CA LEU A 4 36.77 46.30 37.79
C LEU A 4 37.15 45.21 36.76
N ILE A 5 38.39 44.78 36.73
CA ILE A 5 38.88 43.72 35.86
C ILE A 5 38.20 42.38 36.22
N THR A 6 38.10 42.06 37.50
CA THR A 6 37.43 40.85 37.97
C THR A 6 35.95 40.84 37.60
N SER A 7 35.25 41.98 37.73
CA SER A 7 33.84 42.11 37.33
C SER A 7 33.64 41.91 35.82
N ILE A 8 34.55 42.47 35.00
CA ILE A 8 34.50 42.31 33.54
C ILE A 8 34.74 40.84 33.12
N VAL A 9 35.70 40.14 33.75
CA VAL A 9 35.97 38.74 33.47
C VAL A 9 34.79 37.86 33.84
N ILE A 10 34.13 38.09 34.97
CA ILE A 10 32.91 37.34 35.35
C ILE A 10 31.78 37.64 34.36
N PHE A 11 31.60 38.87 33.95
CA PHE A 11 30.55 39.24 32.98
C PHE A 11 30.79 38.57 31.61
N ILE A 12 32.02 38.55 31.11
CA ILE A 12 32.37 37.90 29.86
C ILE A 12 32.17 36.39 29.94
N SER A 13 32.47 35.73 31.07
CA SER A 13 32.27 34.29 31.23
C SER A 13 30.77 33.90 31.22
N CYS A 14 29.86 34.75 31.68
CA CYS A 14 28.42 34.52 31.59
C CYS A 14 27.87 34.61 30.16
N LEU A 15 28.50 35.38 29.27
CA LEU A 15 28.04 35.56 27.89
C LEU A 15 28.30 34.34 26.97
N THR A 16 29.16 33.43 27.38
CA THR A 16 29.53 32.25 26.58
C THR A 16 28.82 30.95 27.01
N SER A 17 27.96 31.03 28.04
CA SER A 17 27.24 29.86 28.54
C SER A 17 26.14 29.46 27.58
N LYS A 18 26.29 28.34 26.85
CA LYS A 18 25.22 27.70 26.12
C LYS A 18 24.48 26.80 27.08
N ALA A 19 23.18 27.03 27.28
CA ALA A 19 22.32 26.21 28.14
C ALA A 19 21.79 24.98 27.32
N GLN A 20 22.68 24.11 26.92
CA GLN A 20 22.32 22.83 26.28
C GLN A 20 22.12 21.78 27.37
N VAL A 21 21.08 20.96 27.22
CA VAL A 21 20.79 19.84 28.11
C VAL A 21 21.18 18.54 27.41
N GLY A 22 22.19 17.89 27.93
CA GLY A 22 22.57 16.54 27.51
C GLY A 22 22.13 15.51 28.55
N ILE A 23 21.40 14.47 28.13
CA ILE A 23 21.10 13.34 28.97
C ILE A 23 21.92 12.16 28.46
N ASN A 24 22.78 11.61 29.31
CA ASN A 24 23.73 10.56 28.98
C ASN A 24 24.68 10.91 27.81
N THR A 25 25.00 12.23 27.66
CA THR A 25 25.98 12.77 26.70
C THR A 25 26.65 14.01 27.27
N ASN A 26 27.96 14.11 27.09
CA ASN A 26 28.76 15.25 27.50
C ASN A 26 28.99 16.27 26.36
N THR A 27 28.54 15.92 25.15
CA THR A 27 28.67 16.73 23.94
C THR A 27 27.31 16.83 23.24
N PRO A 28 26.36 17.61 23.82
CA PRO A 28 25.04 17.76 23.22
C PRO A 28 25.14 18.34 21.80
N ARG A 29 24.44 17.77 20.87
CA ARG A 29 24.41 18.17 19.46
C ARG A 29 23.35 19.22 19.18
N ASP A 30 22.36 19.35 20.12
CA ASP A 30 21.26 20.30 20.05
C ASP A 30 20.91 20.82 21.44
N LEU A 31 19.87 21.67 21.55
CA LEU A 31 19.40 22.25 22.83
C LEU A 31 19.04 21.16 23.85
N LEU A 32 18.45 20.06 23.40
CA LEU A 32 18.24 18.83 24.15
C LEU A 32 18.76 17.65 23.35
N ASP A 33 19.76 16.94 23.88
CA ASP A 33 20.29 15.72 23.27
C ASP A 33 20.20 14.57 24.30
N VAL A 34 19.40 13.56 23.97
CA VAL A 34 19.23 12.36 24.80
C VAL A 34 19.88 11.18 24.10
N ASN A 35 20.91 10.62 24.74
CA ASN A 35 21.55 9.39 24.27
C ASN A 35 20.96 8.20 25.03
N GLY A 36 19.83 7.66 24.53
CA GLY A 36 19.09 6.58 25.16
C GLY A 36 17.58 6.69 24.91
N ASP A 37 16.82 5.89 25.65
CA ASP A 37 15.38 5.86 25.53
C ASP A 37 14.73 7.06 26.23
N THR A 38 13.64 7.55 25.67
CA THR A 38 12.82 8.62 26.25
C THR A 38 11.40 8.10 26.44
N ARG A 39 10.84 8.24 27.66
CA ARG A 39 9.44 7.95 27.95
C ARG A 39 8.69 9.24 28.16
N ILE A 40 7.55 9.39 27.48
CA ILE A 40 6.65 10.53 27.57
C ILE A 40 5.27 10.02 27.96
N ASP A 41 4.82 10.32 29.19
CA ASP A 41 3.51 9.89 29.68
C ASP A 41 2.33 10.76 29.17
N GLY A 42 2.62 11.82 28.43
CA GLY A 42 1.67 12.75 27.84
C GLY A 42 1.74 12.79 26.33
N LYS A 43 1.32 13.90 25.77
CA LYS A 43 1.37 14.16 24.32
C LYS A 43 2.70 14.82 23.95
N LEU A 44 3.29 14.37 22.85
CA LEU A 44 4.40 15.06 22.19
C LEU A 44 3.82 16.04 21.17
N PHE A 45 4.14 17.32 21.32
CA PHE A 45 3.79 18.36 20.36
C PHE A 45 5.04 18.79 19.59
N LEU A 46 4.96 18.72 18.28
CA LEU A 46 5.98 19.24 17.36
C LEU A 46 5.40 20.49 16.70
N GLU A 47 5.78 21.67 17.21
CA GLU A 47 5.21 22.96 16.77
C GLU A 47 5.70 23.34 15.36
N ASP A 48 6.98 23.08 15.08
CA ASP A 48 7.59 23.28 13.77
C ASP A 48 8.52 22.09 13.46
N PRO A 49 7.97 20.97 12.95
CA PRO A 49 8.76 19.77 12.71
C PRO A 49 9.75 19.92 11.54
N GLY A 50 9.81 21.08 10.91
CA GLY A 50 10.59 21.33 9.71
C GLY A 50 9.92 20.79 8.45
N ASN A 51 10.32 21.33 7.31
CA ASN A 51 9.86 20.91 6.00
C ASN A 51 10.94 20.09 5.30
N SER A 52 10.57 18.91 4.79
CA SER A 52 11.43 18.13 3.91
C SER A 52 10.71 17.85 2.60
N ASN A 53 11.33 18.26 1.51
CA ASN A 53 10.92 17.92 0.14
C ASN A 53 11.65 16.69 -0.40
N GLN A 54 12.46 16.04 0.44
CA GLN A 54 13.13 14.78 0.10
C GLN A 54 12.26 13.61 0.55
N ILE A 55 11.54 13.00 -0.40
CA ILE A 55 10.73 11.81 -0.13
C ILE A 55 11.62 10.57 0.02
N ARG A 56 12.77 10.52 -0.70
CA ARG A 56 13.73 9.42 -0.58
C ARG A 56 14.46 9.48 0.76
N GLY A 57 14.49 8.35 1.45
CA GLY A 57 15.11 8.24 2.77
C GLY A 57 14.17 8.58 3.93
N SER A 58 12.91 8.96 3.65
CA SER A 58 11.90 9.08 4.71
C SER A 58 11.64 7.73 5.35
N LYS A 59 11.48 7.73 6.67
CA LYS A 59 11.24 6.52 7.45
C LYS A 59 9.87 6.59 8.09
N LEU A 60 9.16 5.47 8.09
CA LEU A 60 7.90 5.34 8.79
C LEU A 60 8.16 5.03 10.25
N ILE A 61 7.52 5.77 11.13
CA ILE A 61 7.57 5.54 12.57
C ILE A 61 6.29 4.80 12.97
N ILE A 62 6.46 3.72 13.71
CA ILE A 62 5.34 2.90 14.20
C ILE A 62 5.40 2.77 15.72
N GLU A 63 4.22 2.64 16.33
CA GLU A 63 4.06 2.26 17.72
C GLU A 63 3.88 0.74 17.80
N ARG A 64 4.63 0.08 18.67
CA ARG A 64 4.51 -1.34 18.98
C ARG A 64 3.47 -1.59 20.07
N GLN A 65 3.13 -2.86 20.28
CA GLN A 65 2.21 -3.28 21.37
C GLN A 65 2.72 -2.94 22.77
N ASP A 66 4.05 -2.84 22.95
CA ASP A 66 4.70 -2.42 24.19
C ASP A 66 4.77 -0.90 24.33
N LEU A 67 4.07 -0.15 23.46
CA LEU A 67 4.03 1.30 23.36
C LEU A 67 5.35 1.96 22.95
N SER A 68 6.36 1.20 22.57
CA SER A 68 7.59 1.78 22.03
C SER A 68 7.38 2.32 20.61
N ILE A 69 7.95 3.49 20.35
CA ILE A 69 7.97 4.11 19.03
C ILE A 69 9.29 3.73 18.36
N VAL A 70 9.19 3.08 17.21
CA VAL A 70 10.37 2.62 16.47
C VAL A 70 10.26 2.98 15.00
N GLN A 71 11.39 3.09 14.34
CA GLN A 71 11.45 3.19 12.90
C GLN A 71 11.08 1.84 12.27
N TYR A 72 10.10 1.87 11.35
CA TYR A 72 9.79 0.69 10.54
C TYR A 72 10.79 0.59 9.38
N ASP A 73 11.55 -0.48 9.37
CA ASP A 73 12.49 -0.76 8.29
C ASP A 73 11.80 -1.56 7.19
N ILE A 74 11.49 -0.86 6.09
CA ILE A 74 10.79 -1.45 4.95
C ILE A 74 11.67 -2.41 4.16
N ASP A 75 12.99 -2.22 4.20
CA ASP A 75 13.95 -3.03 3.45
C ASP A 75 14.18 -4.40 4.11
N ILE A 76 14.07 -4.45 5.44
CA ILE A 76 14.20 -5.70 6.23
C ILE A 76 12.84 -6.38 6.42
N SER A 77 11.76 -5.62 6.39
CA SER A 77 10.42 -6.19 6.57
C SER A 77 10.04 -7.05 5.37
N LYS A 78 9.68 -8.30 5.64
CA LYS A 78 9.21 -9.24 4.62
C LYS A 78 7.97 -8.71 3.86
N TYR A 79 7.16 -7.87 4.50
CA TYR A 79 5.94 -7.30 3.93
C TYR A 79 5.81 -5.84 4.34
N GLY A 80 5.76 -4.96 3.35
CA GLY A 80 5.41 -3.56 3.55
C GLY A 80 3.91 -3.35 3.85
N PRO A 81 3.51 -2.13 4.20
CA PRO A 81 2.09 -1.76 4.37
C PRO A 81 1.32 -1.86 3.05
N ILE A 82 1.99 -1.55 1.96
CA ILE A 82 1.51 -1.69 0.59
C ILE A 82 2.55 -2.49 -0.17
N ASN A 83 2.11 -3.56 -0.81
CA ASN A 83 2.97 -4.42 -1.62
C ASN A 83 2.47 -4.39 -3.05
N TYR A 84 3.38 -4.39 -3.98
CA TYR A 84 3.11 -4.49 -5.40
C TYR A 84 3.60 -5.85 -5.89
N ALA A 85 2.78 -6.53 -6.68
CA ALA A 85 3.13 -7.81 -7.28
C ALA A 85 2.68 -7.82 -8.74
N GLU A 86 3.55 -8.28 -9.63
CA GLU A 86 3.21 -8.63 -10.99
C GLU A 86 3.09 -10.14 -11.08
N LEU A 87 1.95 -10.62 -11.53
CA LEU A 87 1.68 -12.03 -11.79
C LEU A 87 1.53 -12.23 -13.30
N VAL A 88 2.18 -13.26 -13.80
CA VAL A 88 2.03 -13.72 -15.18
C VAL A 88 1.52 -15.15 -15.14
N PHE A 89 0.35 -15.38 -15.70
CA PHE A 89 -0.24 -16.70 -15.88
C PHE A 89 0.04 -17.10 -17.31
N GLU A 90 1.10 -17.87 -17.50
CA GLU A 90 1.56 -18.30 -18.83
C GLU A 90 0.78 -19.50 -19.35
N ASN A 91 0.53 -19.53 -20.65
CA ASN A 91 -0.05 -20.64 -21.37
C ASN A 91 -1.37 -21.15 -20.75
N THR A 92 -2.24 -20.20 -20.40
CA THR A 92 -3.57 -20.56 -19.92
C THR A 92 -4.44 -21.08 -21.07
N SER A 93 -5.54 -21.76 -20.75
CA SER A 93 -6.51 -22.15 -21.77
C SER A 93 -7.07 -20.93 -22.50
N ASN A 94 -7.71 -21.15 -23.66
CA ASN A 94 -8.41 -20.10 -24.39
C ASN A 94 -9.57 -19.46 -23.59
N ARG A 95 -9.93 -19.99 -22.43
CA ARG A 95 -10.91 -19.39 -21.51
C ARG A 95 -10.26 -18.44 -20.49
N GLY A 96 -8.95 -18.53 -20.30
CA GLY A 96 -8.21 -17.78 -19.31
C GLY A 96 -8.16 -18.46 -17.93
N VAL A 97 -8.02 -17.65 -16.88
CA VAL A 97 -7.90 -18.07 -15.48
C VAL A 97 -9.23 -17.88 -14.76
N GLU A 98 -9.92 -18.94 -14.39
CA GLU A 98 -11.22 -18.84 -13.72
C GLU A 98 -11.09 -18.66 -12.19
N ASN A 99 -10.18 -19.43 -11.57
CA ASN A 99 -10.02 -19.43 -10.12
C ASN A 99 -8.57 -19.74 -9.75
N TYR A 100 -7.81 -18.74 -9.35
CA TYR A 100 -6.47 -18.91 -8.85
C TYR A 100 -6.39 -18.51 -7.38
N ASN A 101 -6.02 -19.43 -6.50
CA ASN A 101 -5.83 -19.16 -5.09
C ASN A 101 -4.46 -18.53 -4.86
N THR A 102 -4.43 -17.28 -4.45
CA THR A 102 -3.18 -16.54 -4.19
C THR A 102 -2.49 -16.96 -2.88
N LYS A 103 -3.19 -17.71 -2.01
CA LYS A 103 -2.78 -18.02 -0.63
C LYS A 103 -2.59 -16.78 0.27
N ILE A 104 -3.03 -15.61 -0.17
CA ILE A 104 -3.00 -14.38 0.62
C ILE A 104 -4.21 -14.37 1.55
N SER A 105 -3.99 -14.22 2.85
CA SER A 105 -5.04 -14.20 3.88
C SER A 105 -6.03 -13.06 3.68
N ILE A 106 -7.34 -13.35 3.74
CA ILE A 106 -8.39 -12.32 3.73
C ILE A 106 -8.48 -11.58 5.05
N GLU A 107 -7.97 -12.14 6.14
CA GLU A 107 -7.95 -11.49 7.45
C GLU A 107 -6.89 -10.38 7.51
N ASP A 108 -5.71 -10.63 6.90
CA ASP A 108 -4.56 -9.74 7.03
C ASP A 108 -4.43 -8.72 5.91
N TYR A 109 -5.02 -9.02 4.73
CA TYR A 109 -4.77 -8.23 3.53
C TYR A 109 -6.03 -7.91 2.73
N VAL A 110 -5.94 -6.84 1.95
CA VAL A 110 -6.86 -6.51 0.86
C VAL A 110 -6.08 -6.59 -0.45
N VAL A 111 -6.57 -7.36 -1.41
CA VAL A 111 -5.97 -7.52 -2.73
C VAL A 111 -6.83 -6.84 -3.78
N THR A 112 -6.22 -6.02 -4.62
CA THR A 112 -6.88 -5.38 -5.76
C THR A 112 -6.08 -5.61 -7.04
N VAL A 113 -6.77 -5.76 -8.15
CA VAL A 113 -6.17 -5.75 -9.49
C VAL A 113 -6.12 -4.29 -9.95
N GLN A 114 -4.92 -3.78 -10.22
CA GLN A 114 -4.71 -2.42 -10.69
C GLN A 114 -4.69 -2.33 -12.21
N GLY A 115 -4.10 -3.33 -12.86
CA GLY A 115 -4.00 -3.38 -14.30
C GLY A 115 -3.82 -4.80 -14.78
N TYR A 116 -4.15 -5.04 -16.04
CA TYR A 116 -3.98 -6.33 -16.68
C TYR A 116 -3.93 -6.16 -18.19
N TYR A 117 -3.38 -7.16 -18.86
CA TYR A 117 -3.46 -7.32 -20.30
C TYR A 117 -3.30 -8.79 -20.69
N PHE A 118 -3.75 -9.11 -21.90
CA PHE A 118 -3.67 -10.45 -22.47
C PHE A 118 -2.72 -10.46 -23.66
N ILE A 119 -1.96 -11.53 -23.80
CA ILE A 119 -1.06 -11.77 -24.93
C ILE A 119 -1.30 -13.18 -25.42
N GLU A 120 -1.29 -13.40 -26.73
CA GLU A 120 -1.23 -14.74 -27.31
C GLU A 120 0.11 -15.40 -26.93
N HIS A 121 0.02 -16.59 -26.32
CA HIS A 121 1.20 -17.26 -25.76
C HIS A 121 2.28 -17.53 -26.79
N ASP A 122 1.90 -18.10 -27.95
CA ASP A 122 2.87 -18.60 -28.94
C ASP A 122 3.52 -17.48 -29.75
N THR A 123 2.81 -16.40 -30.03
CA THR A 123 3.27 -15.34 -30.95
C THR A 123 3.60 -14.02 -30.27
N GLY A 124 3.13 -13.82 -29.03
CA GLY A 124 3.24 -12.54 -28.36
C GLY A 124 2.29 -11.47 -28.90
N ASN A 125 1.30 -11.84 -29.71
CA ASN A 125 0.32 -10.91 -30.29
C ASN A 125 -0.55 -10.32 -29.20
N THR A 126 -0.67 -9.00 -29.16
CA THR A 126 -1.49 -8.26 -28.19
C THR A 126 -2.91 -7.95 -28.67
N SER A 127 -3.24 -8.28 -29.92
CA SER A 127 -4.59 -8.08 -30.49
C SER A 127 -5.54 -9.20 -30.09
N VAL A 128 -5.58 -9.52 -28.80
CA VAL A 128 -6.43 -10.56 -28.23
C VAL A 128 -7.84 -10.03 -28.05
N ILE A 129 -8.83 -10.77 -28.55
CA ILE A 129 -10.25 -10.47 -28.38
C ILE A 129 -10.97 -11.66 -27.77
N THR A 130 -12.17 -11.45 -27.28
CA THR A 130 -13.07 -12.52 -26.80
C THR A 130 -14.20 -12.75 -27.77
N GLU A 131 -14.51 -14.00 -28.06
CA GLU A 131 -15.63 -14.44 -28.87
C GLU A 131 -16.62 -15.25 -28.04
N SER A 132 -17.90 -15.07 -28.30
CA SER A 132 -18.99 -15.79 -27.62
C SER A 132 -19.19 -17.18 -28.17
N TYR A 133 -19.48 -18.15 -27.29
CA TYR A 133 -20.02 -19.44 -27.71
C TYR A 133 -21.40 -19.37 -28.39
N ALA A 134 -22.10 -18.24 -28.26
CA ALA A 134 -23.43 -18.05 -28.82
C ALA A 134 -23.45 -17.85 -30.35
N GLY A 135 -22.33 -17.54 -30.96
CA GLY A 135 -22.22 -17.38 -32.41
C GLY A 135 -20.90 -16.71 -32.80
N ASN A 136 -20.51 -16.96 -34.06
CA ASN A 136 -19.33 -16.37 -34.66
C ASN A 136 -19.47 -14.85 -34.76
N ASP A 137 -18.37 -14.14 -34.61
CA ASP A 137 -18.27 -12.68 -34.69
C ASP A 137 -19.04 -11.90 -33.59
N VAL A 138 -19.50 -12.61 -32.56
CA VAL A 138 -20.08 -11.96 -31.36
C VAL A 138 -18.98 -11.80 -30.31
N VAL A 139 -18.65 -10.56 -30.01
CA VAL A 139 -17.68 -10.25 -28.96
C VAL A 139 -18.32 -10.46 -27.59
N GLU A 140 -17.67 -11.24 -26.75
CA GLU A 140 -18.12 -11.51 -25.38
C GLU A 140 -17.36 -10.64 -24.38
N GLY A 141 -17.95 -10.44 -23.19
CA GLY A 141 -17.28 -9.78 -22.09
C GLY A 141 -16.28 -10.69 -21.38
N PHE A 142 -15.36 -10.09 -20.68
CA PHE A 142 -14.45 -10.81 -19.76
C PHE A 142 -14.46 -10.18 -18.39
N GLN A 143 -14.05 -10.94 -17.39
CA GLN A 143 -13.96 -10.50 -16.00
C GLN A 143 -12.51 -10.60 -15.54
N VAL A 144 -11.99 -9.51 -14.95
CA VAL A 144 -10.68 -9.51 -14.30
C VAL A 144 -10.82 -8.83 -12.94
N HIS A 145 -10.69 -9.62 -11.88
CA HIS A 145 -10.77 -9.10 -10.51
C HIS A 145 -10.21 -10.07 -9.48
N ALA A 146 -9.92 -9.55 -8.30
CA ALA A 146 -9.67 -10.32 -7.09
C ALA A 146 -10.96 -10.41 -6.28
N TYR A 147 -11.20 -11.55 -5.62
CA TYR A 147 -12.34 -11.76 -4.74
C TYR A 147 -11.96 -12.60 -3.51
N LYS A 148 -12.73 -12.43 -2.43
CA LYS A 148 -12.56 -13.19 -1.19
C LYS A 148 -13.20 -14.57 -1.35
N ASN A 149 -12.45 -15.62 -1.07
CA ASN A 149 -12.98 -16.95 -0.86
C ASN A 149 -13.01 -17.22 0.65
N THR A 150 -14.20 -17.17 1.24
CA THR A 150 -14.40 -17.35 2.68
C THR A 150 -14.16 -18.77 3.14
N ASP A 151 -14.38 -19.76 2.30
CA ASP A 151 -14.20 -21.18 2.62
C ASP A 151 -12.71 -21.51 2.77
N GLU A 152 -11.87 -20.91 1.91
CA GLU A 152 -10.42 -21.06 1.95
C GLU A 152 -9.70 -20.02 2.85
N GLY A 153 -10.40 -18.96 3.23
CA GLY A 153 -9.83 -17.86 3.99
C GLY A 153 -8.78 -17.04 3.23
N THR A 154 -8.81 -17.09 1.89
CA THR A 154 -7.79 -16.47 1.04
C THR A 154 -8.39 -15.68 -0.12
N TRP A 155 -7.57 -14.80 -0.71
CA TRP A 155 -7.91 -14.08 -1.91
C TRP A 155 -7.70 -14.95 -3.13
N PHE A 156 -8.69 -14.92 -4.01
CA PHE A 156 -8.66 -15.56 -5.32
C PHE A 156 -8.61 -14.49 -6.41
N ILE A 157 -8.04 -14.87 -7.54
CA ILE A 157 -7.96 -14.05 -8.75
C ILE A 157 -8.61 -14.78 -9.90
N ARG A 158 -9.26 -14.02 -10.76
CA ARG A 158 -9.78 -14.48 -12.03
C ARG A 158 -9.51 -13.49 -13.16
N GLY A 159 -9.35 -14.03 -14.34
CA GLY A 159 -9.23 -13.30 -15.59
C GLY A 159 -9.66 -14.21 -16.73
N PHE A 160 -10.97 -14.19 -17.09
CA PHE A 160 -11.55 -15.16 -18.02
C PHE A 160 -12.66 -14.55 -18.87
N ALA A 161 -12.93 -15.17 -20.03
CA ALA A 161 -14.07 -14.83 -20.87
C ALA A 161 -15.35 -15.43 -20.28
N ASN A 162 -16.44 -14.62 -20.16
CA ASN A 162 -17.67 -15.03 -19.46
C ASN A 162 -18.35 -16.23 -20.09
N ASN A 163 -18.74 -16.13 -21.35
CA ASN A 163 -19.44 -17.17 -22.10
C ASN A 163 -18.78 -17.31 -23.46
N GLY A 164 -17.46 -17.45 -23.46
CA GLY A 164 -16.66 -17.44 -24.67
C GLY A 164 -15.21 -17.84 -24.42
N PHE A 165 -14.39 -17.49 -25.36
CA PHE A 165 -12.98 -17.82 -25.39
C PHE A 165 -12.17 -16.67 -25.98
N PHE A 166 -10.85 -16.66 -25.69
CA PHE A 166 -9.91 -15.73 -26.29
C PHE A 166 -9.42 -16.22 -27.65
N ARG A 167 -9.30 -15.29 -28.59
CA ARG A 167 -8.76 -15.56 -29.93
C ARG A 167 -7.97 -14.38 -30.48
N THR A 168 -7.14 -14.66 -31.48
CA THR A 168 -6.55 -13.68 -32.39
C THR A 168 -6.96 -14.00 -33.83
N GLY A 169 -7.44 -13.01 -34.55
CA GLY A 169 -8.03 -13.28 -35.88
C GLY A 169 -9.16 -14.30 -35.82
N ASN A 170 -9.03 -15.43 -36.51
CA ASN A 170 -10.03 -16.51 -36.57
C ASN A 170 -9.56 -17.79 -35.83
N THR A 171 -8.58 -17.69 -34.96
CA THR A 171 -7.98 -18.85 -34.31
C THR A 171 -8.13 -18.78 -32.81
N ASP A 172 -8.60 -19.87 -32.20
CA ASP A 172 -8.57 -20.07 -30.74
C ASP A 172 -7.12 -20.13 -30.30
N ILE A 173 -6.78 -19.43 -29.21
CA ILE A 173 -5.42 -19.32 -28.74
C ILE A 173 -5.33 -19.64 -27.25
N THR A 174 -4.16 -20.08 -26.82
CA THR A 174 -3.75 -20.00 -25.42
C THR A 174 -3.20 -18.59 -25.15
N ILE A 175 -3.45 -18.09 -23.96
CA ILE A 175 -3.06 -16.73 -23.60
C ILE A 175 -2.15 -16.70 -22.37
N ASP A 176 -1.31 -15.68 -22.35
CA ASP A 176 -0.65 -15.20 -21.15
C ASP A 176 -1.45 -14.03 -20.58
N LEU A 177 -1.84 -14.16 -19.32
CA LEU A 177 -2.50 -13.10 -18.58
C LEU A 177 -1.48 -12.42 -17.66
N HIS A 178 -1.17 -11.20 -17.95
CA HIS A 178 -0.37 -10.32 -17.09
C HIS A 178 -1.29 -9.51 -16.17
N MET A 179 -0.96 -9.47 -14.89
CA MET A 179 -1.80 -8.83 -13.90
C MET A 179 -0.97 -8.14 -12.83
N ASN A 180 -1.23 -6.86 -12.62
CA ASN A 180 -0.61 -6.04 -11.58
C ASN A 180 -1.52 -5.99 -10.36
N LEU A 181 -1.01 -6.39 -9.23
CA LEU A 181 -1.73 -6.41 -7.95
C LEU A 181 -1.18 -5.35 -7.01
N ILE A 182 -2.10 -4.72 -6.27
CA ILE A 182 -1.75 -4.00 -5.05
C ILE A 182 -2.33 -4.77 -3.87
N ILE A 183 -1.49 -5.04 -2.89
CA ILE A 183 -1.82 -5.80 -1.69
C ILE A 183 -1.62 -4.88 -0.49
N TYR A 184 -2.73 -4.49 0.14
CA TYR A 184 -2.74 -3.64 1.32
C TYR A 184 -2.79 -4.48 2.58
N ARG A 185 -1.93 -4.18 3.55
CA ARG A 185 -2.04 -4.79 4.88
C ARG A 185 -3.16 -4.12 5.67
N LYS A 186 -4.11 -4.91 6.18
CA LYS A 186 -5.18 -4.43 7.04
C LYS A 186 -4.62 -3.89 8.36
N GLY A 187 -5.31 -2.90 8.93
CA GLY A 187 -4.93 -2.28 10.18
C GLY A 187 -3.77 -1.29 10.09
N PHE A 188 -3.08 -1.23 8.94
CA PHE A 188 -1.96 -0.30 8.77
C PHE A 188 -2.33 0.97 8.01
N ILE A 189 -3.10 0.86 6.93
CA ILE A 189 -3.46 2.00 6.06
C ILE A 189 -4.95 1.99 5.72
N ALA A 190 -5.56 0.82 5.59
CA ALA A 190 -6.93 0.72 5.12
C ALA A 190 -7.92 0.64 6.29
N LYS A 191 -8.89 1.53 6.28
CA LYS A 191 -10.09 1.39 7.09
C LYS A 191 -11.11 0.61 6.26
N ASP A 192 -11.43 -0.61 6.68
CA ASP A 192 -12.54 -1.34 6.09
C ASP A 192 -13.85 -0.62 6.44
N ALA A 193 -14.62 -0.23 5.43
CA ALA A 193 -15.98 0.21 5.67
C ALA A 193 -16.80 -1.02 6.13
N PRO A 194 -17.52 -0.95 7.25
CA PRO A 194 -18.26 -2.09 7.73
C PRO A 194 -19.44 -2.40 6.80
N GLY A 195 -19.50 -3.62 6.31
CA GLY A 195 -20.65 -4.17 5.58
C GLY A 195 -20.65 -3.98 4.06
N THR A 196 -21.65 -4.57 3.46
CA THR A 196 -21.95 -4.44 2.02
C THR A 196 -23.07 -3.41 1.87
N TYR A 197 -22.85 -2.42 1.01
CA TYR A 197 -23.85 -1.41 0.68
C TYR A 197 -24.62 -1.83 -0.57
N SER A 198 -25.90 -2.15 -0.40
CA SER A 198 -26.80 -2.48 -1.51
C SER A 198 -27.54 -1.22 -1.96
N ILE A 199 -27.46 -0.93 -3.26
CA ILE A 199 -28.07 0.23 -3.86
C ILE A 199 -29.03 -0.24 -4.93
N ASN A 200 -30.33 0.06 -4.76
CA ASN A 200 -31.31 -0.25 -5.76
C ASN A 200 -31.31 0.87 -6.82
N MET A 201 -30.79 0.59 -8.00
CA MET A 201 -30.72 1.52 -9.12
C MET A 201 -32.06 1.71 -9.84
N GLN A 202 -33.11 0.98 -9.49
CA GLN A 202 -34.47 1.10 -10.08
C GLN A 202 -34.46 1.06 -11.62
N GLN A 203 -33.58 0.27 -12.20
CA GLN A 203 -33.34 0.15 -13.66
C GLN A 203 -32.79 1.41 -14.32
N PHE A 204 -32.44 2.45 -13.57
CA PHE A 204 -31.78 3.63 -14.13
C PHE A 204 -30.28 3.39 -14.29
N THR A 205 -29.69 3.99 -15.32
CA THR A 205 -28.23 3.97 -15.54
C THR A 205 -27.49 4.97 -14.66
N ASN A 206 -28.19 5.99 -14.14
CA ASN A 206 -27.65 7.04 -13.29
C ASN A 206 -28.45 7.14 -12.00
N ALA A 207 -27.77 7.30 -10.88
CA ALA A 207 -28.39 7.57 -9.58
C ALA A 207 -27.50 8.49 -8.76
N THR A 208 -28.13 9.35 -7.93
CA THR A 208 -27.42 10.08 -6.89
C THR A 208 -27.48 9.25 -5.62
N LEU A 209 -26.31 8.85 -5.13
CA LEU A 209 -26.20 8.00 -3.95
C LEU A 209 -25.84 8.82 -2.73
N LEU A 210 -26.34 8.42 -1.58
CA LEU A 210 -25.86 8.92 -0.32
C LEU A 210 -24.44 8.39 -0.09
N LYS A 211 -23.59 9.24 0.47
CA LYS A 211 -22.23 8.83 0.85
C LYS A 211 -22.29 7.65 1.82
N PRO A 212 -21.53 6.58 1.58
CA PRO A 212 -21.50 5.46 2.51
C PRO A 212 -21.09 5.90 3.92
N PRO A 213 -21.67 5.33 4.98
CA PRO A 213 -21.26 5.63 6.34
C PRO A 213 -19.77 5.33 6.55
N GLY A 214 -19.04 6.28 7.11
CA GLY A 214 -17.61 6.12 7.42
C GLY A 214 -16.64 6.71 6.40
N PHE A 215 -17.16 7.35 5.32
CA PHE A 215 -16.38 8.12 4.36
C PHE A 215 -16.65 9.63 4.46
#